data_4f4131817a670ba540e00b4617549b7d
#
_entry.id   4f4131817a670ba540e00b4617549b7d
#
_cell.length_a   1.000
_cell.length_b   1.000
_cell.length_c   1.000
_cell.angle_alpha   90.00
_cell.angle_beta   90.00
_cell.angle_gamma   90.00
#
_symmetry.space_group_name_H-M   'P 1'
#
loop_
_entity.id
_entity.type
_entity.pdbx_description
1 polymer ?
#
loop_
_entity_poly.entity_id
_entity_poly.type
_entity_poly.pdbx_seq_one_letter_code
_entity_poly.pdbx_strand_id
1 'polypeptide(L)'
;MIIYGVFAFLFGTVFGSFYNCMAMRVAVKEDFIKGRSHCMSCGHELSAPDLVPLLSWILSGGKCRYCGAKVSVRYPLTEALFGLLTLVLFQMEIGDPLYAGAGEWIRFARDFLLAGMLFSLSIVDLMIYEIPNGMLLTALLAWVVTAPFLYTLKAAGLSVLAGFVIGAGMLLLSMAMDRILKKDSLGGGDIKLFALLGLYTGFFGDYIILVFSVIFGLLTILITRKNKIPWGPSIAAGGYIALLFGDGIFHWYLGITGLA
;
A
#
# COMPACT_ATOMS: atom_id res chain seq x y z
N MET A 1 -26.05 0.01 2.62
CA MET A 1 -24.73 0.28 3.23
C MET A 1 -23.99 -0.99 3.68
N ILE A 2 -24.50 -1.78 4.64
CA ILE A 2 -23.81 -2.99 5.18
C ILE A 2 -23.47 -4.01 4.07
N ILE A 3 -24.41 -4.30 3.17
CA ILE A 3 -24.21 -5.27 2.08
C ILE A 3 -23.05 -4.87 1.17
N TYR A 4 -22.98 -3.60 0.76
CA TYR A 4 -21.89 -3.12 -0.09
C TYR A 4 -20.53 -3.15 0.62
N GLY A 5 -20.52 -2.86 1.93
CA GLY A 5 -19.30 -3.00 2.73
C GLY A 5 -18.80 -4.46 2.80
N VAL A 6 -19.72 -5.43 2.95
CA VAL A 6 -19.36 -6.85 2.92
C VAL A 6 -18.77 -7.23 1.55
N PHE A 7 -19.39 -6.77 0.44
CA PHE A 7 -18.82 -7.00 -0.89
C PHE A 7 -17.45 -6.38 -1.07
N ALA A 8 -17.26 -5.13 -0.63
CA ALA A 8 -15.95 -4.45 -0.69
C ALA A 8 -14.88 -5.21 0.12
N PHE A 9 -15.22 -5.69 1.32
CA PHE A 9 -14.32 -6.52 2.12
C PHE A 9 -13.95 -7.82 1.41
N LEU A 10 -14.94 -8.58 0.93
CA LEU A 10 -14.70 -9.84 0.21
C LEU A 10 -13.89 -9.63 -1.06
N PHE A 11 -14.20 -8.60 -1.83
CA PHE A 11 -13.43 -8.20 -3.01
C PHE A 11 -11.97 -7.90 -2.61
N GLY A 12 -11.78 -7.13 -1.56
CA GLY A 12 -10.45 -6.83 -1.01
C GLY A 12 -9.70 -8.09 -0.57
N THR A 13 -10.36 -9.09 0.07
CA THR A 13 -9.66 -10.32 0.47
C THR A 13 -9.16 -11.12 -0.73
N VAL A 14 -9.92 -11.16 -1.85
CA VAL A 14 -9.50 -11.82 -3.09
C VAL A 14 -8.25 -11.15 -3.66
N PHE A 15 -8.25 -9.82 -3.75
CA PHE A 15 -7.08 -9.09 -4.21
C PHE A 15 -5.92 -9.13 -3.20
N GLY A 16 -6.20 -9.20 -1.89
CA GLY A 16 -5.20 -9.40 -0.85
C GLY A 16 -4.41 -10.70 -1.05
N SER A 17 -5.10 -11.79 -1.39
CA SER A 17 -4.46 -13.06 -1.74
C SER A 17 -3.57 -12.91 -2.98
N PHE A 18 -4.05 -12.23 -4.03
CA PHE A 18 -3.27 -11.95 -5.23
C PHE A 18 -2.03 -11.08 -4.95
N TYR A 19 -2.20 -9.95 -4.27
CA TYR A 19 -1.11 -9.04 -3.94
C TYR A 19 -0.05 -9.66 -3.03
N ASN A 20 -0.47 -10.51 -2.08
CA ASN A 20 0.46 -11.28 -1.27
C ASN A 20 1.26 -12.29 -2.11
N CYS A 21 0.60 -13.02 -3.02
CA CYS A 21 1.27 -13.94 -3.94
C CYS A 21 2.26 -13.20 -4.86
N MET A 22 1.84 -12.06 -5.44
CA MET A 22 2.69 -11.21 -6.26
C MET A 22 3.93 -10.74 -5.49
N ALA A 23 3.76 -10.24 -4.26
CA ALA A 23 4.85 -9.78 -3.42
C ALA A 23 5.86 -10.89 -3.11
N MET A 24 5.36 -12.08 -2.74
CA MET A 24 6.22 -13.23 -2.45
C MET A 24 7.06 -13.65 -3.66
N ARG A 25 6.45 -13.72 -4.85
CA ARG A 25 7.16 -14.09 -6.08
C ARG A 25 8.16 -13.03 -6.53
N VAL A 26 7.79 -11.75 -6.45
CA VAL A 26 8.71 -10.64 -6.75
C VAL A 26 9.92 -10.66 -5.82
N ALA A 27 9.73 -10.93 -4.53
CA ALA A 27 10.82 -11.02 -3.56
C ALA A 27 11.83 -12.13 -3.89
N VAL A 28 11.37 -13.25 -4.45
CA VAL A 28 12.25 -14.36 -4.88
C VAL A 28 12.61 -14.31 -6.37
N LYS A 29 12.24 -13.21 -7.06
CA LYS A 29 12.50 -12.97 -8.50
C LYS A 29 11.85 -14.01 -9.43
N GLU A 30 10.69 -14.53 -9.02
CA GLU A 30 9.85 -15.40 -9.83
C GLU A 30 8.80 -14.62 -10.61
N ASP A 31 8.35 -15.18 -11.74
CA ASP A 31 7.25 -14.62 -12.53
C ASP A 31 5.93 -14.77 -11.75
N PHE A 32 5.26 -13.64 -11.47
CA PHE A 32 3.99 -13.63 -10.76
C PHE A 32 2.77 -13.81 -11.69
N ILE A 33 2.95 -13.69 -13.01
CA ILE A 33 1.88 -13.87 -14.00
C ILE A 33 1.76 -15.35 -14.37
N LYS A 34 2.91 -16.03 -14.54
CA LYS A 34 2.96 -17.42 -14.97
C LYS A 34 3.10 -18.36 -13.77
N GLY A 35 2.35 -19.43 -13.79
CA GLY A 35 2.39 -20.49 -12.79
C GLY A 35 1.18 -20.46 -11.84
N ARG A 36 0.78 -21.67 -11.42
CA ARG A 36 -0.32 -21.89 -10.48
C ARG A 36 0.17 -21.85 -9.05
N SER A 37 -0.73 -21.52 -8.13
CA SER A 37 -0.44 -21.64 -6.70
C SER A 37 -0.30 -23.10 -6.31
N HIS A 38 0.71 -23.43 -5.51
CA HIS A 38 1.00 -24.78 -5.09
C HIS A 38 1.38 -24.83 -3.61
N CYS A 39 1.25 -26.00 -3.02
CA CYS A 39 1.70 -26.23 -1.65
C CYS A 39 3.23 -26.24 -1.57
N MET A 40 3.81 -25.42 -0.72
CA MET A 40 5.28 -25.31 -0.56
C MET A 40 5.92 -26.59 0.01
N SER A 41 5.12 -27.48 0.61
CA SER A 41 5.65 -28.73 1.21
C SER A 41 5.55 -29.93 0.29
N CYS A 42 4.47 -30.09 -0.49
CA CYS A 42 4.27 -31.26 -1.37
C CYS A 42 4.27 -30.94 -2.86
N GLY A 43 4.34 -29.66 -3.25
CA GLY A 43 4.31 -29.23 -4.65
C GLY A 43 2.95 -29.38 -5.35
N HIS A 44 1.92 -29.91 -4.65
CA HIS A 44 0.60 -30.10 -5.25
C HIS A 44 -0.02 -28.76 -5.66
N GLU A 45 -0.52 -28.65 -6.90
CA GLU A 45 -1.21 -27.47 -7.38
C GLU A 45 -2.56 -27.29 -6.68
N LEU A 46 -2.82 -26.06 -6.19
CA LEU A 46 -4.04 -25.74 -5.46
C LEU A 46 -5.23 -25.59 -6.43
N SER A 47 -6.34 -26.19 -6.05
CA SER A 47 -7.62 -26.07 -6.75
C SER A 47 -8.37 -24.81 -6.32
N ALA A 48 -9.43 -24.41 -7.07
CA ALA A 48 -10.20 -23.21 -6.77
C ALA A 48 -10.77 -23.16 -5.33
N PRO A 49 -11.28 -24.26 -4.74
CA PRO A 49 -11.72 -24.27 -3.34
C PRO A 49 -10.60 -24.04 -2.32
N ASP A 50 -9.34 -24.33 -2.68
CA ASP A 50 -8.19 -24.11 -1.80
C ASP A 50 -7.71 -22.64 -1.83
N LEU A 51 -8.17 -21.88 -2.82
CA LEU A 51 -7.79 -20.49 -3.08
C LEU A 51 -8.85 -19.48 -2.63
N VAL A 52 -9.97 -19.93 -2.04
CA VAL A 52 -10.97 -19.01 -1.48
C VAL A 52 -10.41 -18.34 -0.25
N PRO A 53 -10.15 -17.01 -0.28
CA PRO A 53 -9.47 -16.32 0.81
C PRO A 53 -10.20 -16.49 2.14
N LEU A 54 -9.46 -16.56 3.22
CA LEU A 54 -9.91 -16.80 4.60
C LEU A 54 -10.61 -18.16 4.78
N LEU A 55 -11.63 -18.44 3.98
CA LEU A 55 -12.48 -19.63 4.16
C LEU A 55 -11.70 -20.92 3.94
N SER A 56 -10.85 -21.00 2.92
CA SER A 56 -10.06 -22.20 2.64
C SER A 56 -9.16 -22.55 3.82
N TRP A 57 -8.52 -21.56 4.43
CA TRP A 57 -7.63 -21.73 5.57
C TRP A 57 -8.42 -22.16 6.83
N ILE A 58 -9.57 -21.53 7.10
CA ILE A 58 -10.42 -21.87 8.25
C ILE A 58 -10.96 -23.29 8.10
N LEU A 59 -11.53 -23.64 6.94
CA LEU A 59 -12.14 -24.95 6.67
C LEU A 59 -11.13 -26.09 6.64
N SER A 60 -9.88 -25.82 6.26
CA SER A 60 -8.78 -26.80 6.29
C SER A 60 -8.07 -26.89 7.65
N GLY A 61 -8.49 -26.09 8.64
CA GLY A 61 -7.84 -26.01 9.95
C GLY A 61 -6.37 -25.57 9.86
N GLY A 62 -6.04 -24.68 8.90
CA GLY A 62 -4.68 -24.18 8.66
C GLY A 62 -3.71 -25.26 8.17
N LYS A 63 -4.20 -26.26 7.43
CA LYS A 63 -3.40 -27.37 6.90
C LYS A 63 -3.66 -27.58 5.41
N CYS A 64 -2.65 -28.06 4.70
CA CYS A 64 -2.82 -28.49 3.31
C CYS A 64 -3.76 -29.71 3.25
N ARG A 65 -4.76 -29.68 2.38
CA ARG A 65 -5.74 -30.78 2.21
C ARG A 65 -5.10 -32.08 1.68
N TYR A 66 -3.96 -31.98 0.99
CA TYR A 66 -3.32 -33.10 0.30
C TYR A 66 -2.23 -33.77 1.15
N CYS A 67 -1.44 -32.99 1.88
CA CYS A 67 -0.32 -33.55 2.65
C CYS A 67 -0.39 -33.28 4.16
N GLY A 68 -1.38 -32.52 4.64
CA GLY A 68 -1.50 -32.21 6.06
C GLY A 68 -0.50 -31.18 6.63
N ALA A 69 0.44 -30.70 5.81
CA ALA A 69 1.43 -29.71 6.26
C ALA A 69 0.75 -28.42 6.70
N LYS A 70 1.29 -27.76 7.74
CA LYS A 70 0.77 -26.49 8.26
C LYS A 70 0.90 -25.37 7.25
N VAL A 71 -0.20 -24.62 7.03
CA VAL A 71 -0.24 -23.39 6.23
C VAL A 71 -0.13 -22.20 7.17
N SER A 72 0.80 -21.30 6.88
CA SER A 72 1.08 -20.14 7.74
C SER A 72 -0.15 -19.25 7.91
N VAL A 73 -0.38 -18.78 9.13
CA VAL A 73 -1.43 -17.80 9.47
C VAL A 73 -1.22 -16.44 8.78
N ARG A 74 -0.02 -16.17 8.24
CA ARG A 74 0.25 -14.95 7.46
C ARG A 74 -0.71 -14.80 6.27
N TYR A 75 -1.08 -15.91 5.59
CA TYR A 75 -1.98 -15.86 4.43
C TYR A 75 -3.35 -15.28 4.81
N PRO A 76 -4.13 -15.87 5.71
CA PRO A 76 -5.42 -15.29 6.06
C PRO A 76 -5.31 -13.92 6.73
N LEU A 77 -4.23 -13.62 7.45
CA LEU A 77 -4.03 -12.29 8.03
C LEU A 77 -3.79 -11.21 6.97
N THR A 78 -2.96 -11.49 5.95
CA THR A 78 -2.73 -10.54 4.85
C THR A 78 -3.99 -10.35 4.00
N GLU A 79 -4.75 -11.40 3.76
CA GLU A 79 -6.04 -11.35 3.06
C GLU A 79 -7.06 -10.51 3.83
N ALA A 80 -7.22 -10.77 5.14
CA ALA A 80 -8.12 -10.00 5.99
C ALA A 80 -7.70 -8.52 6.09
N LEU A 81 -6.40 -8.26 6.24
CA LEU A 81 -5.88 -6.90 6.30
C LEU A 81 -6.20 -6.12 5.04
N PHE A 82 -5.92 -6.68 3.85
CA PHE A 82 -6.22 -5.99 2.60
C PHE A 82 -7.73 -5.86 2.38
N GLY A 83 -8.54 -6.83 2.82
CA GLY A 83 -9.99 -6.73 2.86
C GLY A 83 -10.47 -5.54 3.70
N LEU A 84 -9.89 -5.34 4.88
CA LEU A 84 -10.20 -4.18 5.75
C LEU A 84 -9.75 -2.86 5.14
N LEU A 85 -8.56 -2.80 4.57
CA LEU A 85 -8.09 -1.61 3.84
C LEU A 85 -9.05 -1.25 2.70
N THR A 86 -9.47 -2.23 1.91
CA THR A 86 -10.44 -2.02 0.82
C THR A 86 -11.80 -1.56 1.34
N LEU A 87 -12.28 -2.13 2.44
CA LEU A 87 -13.53 -1.72 3.07
C LEU A 87 -13.48 -0.25 3.50
N VAL A 88 -12.39 0.18 4.17
CA VAL A 88 -12.23 1.55 4.62
C VAL A 88 -12.15 2.50 3.43
N LEU A 89 -11.34 2.17 2.41
CA LEU A 89 -11.23 2.95 1.18
C LEU A 89 -12.60 3.11 0.49
N PHE A 90 -13.35 2.02 0.36
CA PHE A 90 -14.69 2.03 -0.23
C PHE A 90 -15.66 2.92 0.55
N GLN A 91 -15.66 2.84 1.87
CA GLN A 91 -16.54 3.66 2.71
C GLN A 91 -16.21 5.15 2.62
N MET A 92 -14.92 5.49 2.51
CA MET A 92 -14.46 6.89 2.47
C MET A 92 -14.68 7.54 1.10
N GLU A 93 -14.52 6.78 0.01
CA GLU A 93 -14.56 7.35 -1.34
C GLU A 93 -15.89 7.14 -2.07
N ILE A 94 -16.55 6.02 -1.87
CA ILE A 94 -17.82 5.67 -2.54
C ILE A 94 -18.99 5.88 -1.59
N GLY A 95 -18.90 5.39 -0.35
CA GLY A 95 -19.99 5.45 0.62
C GLY A 95 -21.21 4.68 0.14
N ASP A 96 -22.10 5.32 -0.63
CA ASP A 96 -23.27 4.70 -1.26
C ASP A 96 -23.09 4.57 -2.78
N PRO A 97 -22.95 3.35 -3.33
CA PRO A 97 -22.77 3.11 -4.76
C PRO A 97 -23.88 3.61 -5.65
N LEU A 98 -25.08 3.78 -5.11
CA LEU A 98 -26.26 4.26 -5.88
C LEU A 98 -26.15 5.74 -6.23
N TYR A 99 -25.37 6.50 -5.48
CA TYR A 99 -25.18 7.95 -5.67
C TYR A 99 -23.78 8.32 -6.17
N ALA A 100 -22.86 7.37 -6.19
CA ALA A 100 -21.50 7.60 -6.65
C ALA A 100 -21.45 7.80 -8.17
N GLY A 101 -20.83 8.89 -8.60
CA GLY A 101 -20.62 9.23 -10.01
C GLY A 101 -19.37 8.55 -10.58
N ALA A 102 -19.11 8.78 -11.86
CA ALA A 102 -17.96 8.18 -12.55
C ALA A 102 -16.61 8.63 -11.94
N GLY A 103 -16.54 9.87 -11.45
CA GLY A 103 -15.32 10.42 -10.85
C GLY A 103 -14.90 9.66 -9.57
N GLU A 104 -15.86 9.39 -8.68
CA GLU A 104 -15.63 8.64 -7.45
C GLU A 104 -15.17 7.20 -7.77
N TRP A 105 -15.79 6.54 -8.74
CA TRP A 105 -15.39 5.20 -9.15
C TRP A 105 -13.99 5.15 -9.79
N ILE A 106 -13.63 6.16 -10.61
CA ILE A 106 -12.28 6.28 -11.19
C ILE A 106 -11.26 6.50 -10.07
N ARG A 107 -11.56 7.36 -9.09
CA ARG A 107 -10.70 7.61 -7.93
C ARG A 107 -10.53 6.33 -7.13
N PHE A 108 -11.62 5.67 -6.75
CA PHE A 108 -11.58 4.40 -6.02
C PHE A 108 -10.74 3.33 -6.73
N ALA A 109 -10.91 3.16 -8.04
CA ALA A 109 -10.12 2.18 -8.80
C ALA A 109 -8.62 2.50 -8.78
N ARG A 110 -8.26 3.78 -8.95
CA ARG A 110 -6.88 4.27 -8.85
C ARG A 110 -6.28 4.02 -7.46
N ASP A 111 -7.01 4.40 -6.42
CA ASP A 111 -6.52 4.36 -5.05
C ASP A 111 -6.54 2.95 -4.47
N PHE A 112 -7.45 2.08 -4.95
CA PHE A 112 -7.41 0.65 -4.71
C PHE A 112 -6.15 0.00 -5.29
N LEU A 113 -5.78 0.37 -6.53
CA LEU A 113 -4.55 -0.13 -7.16
C LEU A 113 -3.32 0.40 -6.42
N LEU A 114 -3.29 1.68 -6.04
CA LEU A 114 -2.22 2.23 -5.20
C LEU A 114 -2.11 1.46 -3.88
N ALA A 115 -3.21 1.26 -3.16
CA ALA A 115 -3.23 0.50 -1.91
C ALA A 115 -2.67 -0.92 -2.09
N GLY A 116 -3.02 -1.60 -3.20
CA GLY A 116 -2.47 -2.91 -3.56
C GLY A 116 -0.95 -2.88 -3.81
N MET A 117 -0.45 -1.85 -4.51
CA MET A 117 0.99 -1.68 -4.71
C MET A 117 1.71 -1.38 -3.39
N LEU A 118 1.16 -0.48 -2.56
CA LEU A 118 1.69 -0.17 -1.23
C LEU A 118 1.72 -1.39 -0.31
N PHE A 119 0.67 -2.20 -0.34
CA PHE A 119 0.60 -3.45 0.39
C PHE A 119 1.66 -4.45 -0.08
N SER A 120 1.79 -4.65 -1.38
CA SER A 120 2.75 -5.59 -1.97
C SER A 120 4.19 -5.16 -1.72
N LEU A 121 4.53 -3.88 -1.97
CA LEU A 121 5.89 -3.38 -1.73
C LEU A 121 6.27 -3.46 -0.25
N SER A 122 5.30 -3.28 0.67
CA SER A 122 5.54 -3.45 2.10
C SER A 122 5.95 -4.88 2.45
N ILE A 123 5.31 -5.88 1.82
CA ILE A 123 5.67 -7.29 2.03
C ILE A 123 7.07 -7.57 1.44
N VAL A 124 7.37 -7.05 0.25
CA VAL A 124 8.69 -7.23 -0.37
C VAL A 124 9.78 -6.58 0.48
N ASP A 125 9.58 -5.34 0.94
CA ASP A 125 10.55 -4.62 1.77
C ASP A 125 10.79 -5.33 3.11
N LEU A 126 9.74 -5.90 3.73
CA LEU A 126 9.87 -6.75 4.92
C LEU A 126 10.70 -8.03 4.69
N MET A 127 10.79 -8.51 3.45
CA MET A 127 11.51 -9.74 3.10
C MET A 127 12.95 -9.48 2.67
N ILE A 128 13.17 -8.49 1.80
CA ILE A 128 14.46 -8.28 1.12
C ILE A 128 15.03 -6.87 1.27
N TYR A 129 14.34 -5.97 1.99
CA TYR A 129 14.76 -4.55 2.19
C TYR A 129 14.92 -3.78 0.87
N GLU A 130 14.06 -4.06 -0.11
CA GLU A 130 14.05 -3.40 -1.41
C GLU A 130 12.62 -3.01 -1.81
N ILE A 131 12.48 -1.83 -2.44
CA ILE A 131 11.22 -1.37 -3.03
C ILE A 131 11.26 -1.61 -4.55
N PRO A 132 10.43 -2.52 -5.10
CA PRO A 132 10.45 -2.85 -6.51
C PRO A 132 9.99 -1.68 -7.40
N ASN A 133 10.81 -1.27 -8.36
CA ASN A 133 10.47 -0.19 -9.30
C ASN A 133 9.21 -0.49 -10.12
N GLY A 134 8.92 -1.76 -10.44
CA GLY A 134 7.73 -2.15 -11.18
C GLY A 134 6.43 -1.77 -10.45
N MET A 135 6.37 -1.92 -9.13
CA MET A 135 5.20 -1.54 -8.32
C MET A 135 5.02 -0.02 -8.29
N LEU A 136 6.12 0.74 -8.14
CA LEU A 136 6.10 2.20 -8.21
C LEU A 136 5.65 2.70 -9.59
N LEU A 137 6.15 2.08 -10.66
CA LEU A 137 5.77 2.42 -12.03
C LEU A 137 4.28 2.13 -12.29
N THR A 138 3.76 1.00 -11.81
CA THR A 138 2.34 0.67 -11.94
C THR A 138 1.44 1.72 -11.27
N ALA A 139 1.78 2.14 -10.05
CA ALA A 139 1.05 3.20 -9.36
C ALA A 139 1.21 4.56 -10.07
N LEU A 140 2.40 4.90 -10.56
CA LEU A 140 2.61 6.12 -11.35
C LEU A 140 1.75 6.13 -12.63
N LEU A 141 1.71 5.03 -13.36
CA LEU A 141 0.89 4.91 -14.58
C LEU A 141 -0.60 5.03 -14.25
N ALA A 142 -1.08 4.46 -13.14
CA ALA A 142 -2.45 4.62 -12.70
C ALA A 142 -2.79 6.10 -12.44
N TRP A 143 -1.91 6.85 -11.79
CA TRP A 143 -2.08 8.28 -11.58
C TRP A 143 -2.12 9.04 -12.91
N VAL A 144 -1.16 8.80 -13.81
CA VAL A 144 -1.08 9.48 -15.12
C VAL A 144 -2.33 9.24 -15.96
N VAL A 145 -2.82 7.99 -16.03
CA VAL A 145 -4.01 7.62 -16.81
C VAL A 145 -5.28 8.24 -16.25
N THR A 146 -5.41 8.34 -14.93
CA THR A 146 -6.62 8.85 -14.29
C THR A 146 -6.61 10.36 -14.06
N ALA A 147 -5.44 11.00 -14.09
CA ALA A 147 -5.30 12.45 -13.85
C ALA A 147 -6.20 13.32 -14.74
N PRO A 148 -6.35 13.08 -16.07
CA PRO A 148 -7.22 13.89 -16.93
C PRO A 148 -8.71 13.84 -16.54
N PHE A 149 -9.12 12.78 -15.84
CA PHE A 149 -10.52 12.60 -15.42
C PHE A 149 -10.79 13.13 -14.02
N LEU A 150 -9.76 13.24 -13.18
CA LEU A 150 -9.89 13.59 -11.77
C LEU A 150 -9.41 15.00 -11.44
N TYR A 151 -8.52 15.57 -12.24
CA TYR A 151 -7.87 16.84 -11.93
C TYR A 151 -8.03 17.86 -13.06
N THR A 152 -8.15 19.14 -12.69
CA THR A 152 -7.87 20.23 -13.61
C THR A 152 -6.37 20.30 -13.92
N LEU A 153 -5.98 20.90 -15.04
CA LEU A 153 -4.56 21.03 -15.42
C LEU A 153 -3.73 21.72 -14.30
N LYS A 154 -4.31 22.74 -13.65
CA LYS A 154 -3.66 23.42 -12.52
C LYS A 154 -3.47 22.48 -11.32
N ALA A 155 -4.49 21.71 -10.95
CA ALA A 155 -4.42 20.77 -9.84
C ALA A 155 -3.42 19.65 -10.12
N ALA A 156 -3.42 19.08 -11.34
CA ALA A 156 -2.44 18.08 -11.76
C ALA A 156 -1.00 18.64 -11.69
N GLY A 157 -0.80 19.88 -12.16
CA GLY A 157 0.50 20.55 -12.07
C GLY A 157 0.98 20.74 -10.63
N LEU A 158 0.06 21.10 -9.70
CA LEU A 158 0.40 21.22 -8.27
C LEU A 158 0.74 19.86 -7.64
N SER A 159 0.04 18.78 -8.02
CA SER A 159 0.35 17.41 -7.57
C SER A 159 1.74 16.98 -8.05
N VAL A 160 2.08 17.24 -9.32
CA VAL A 160 3.42 16.95 -9.86
C VAL A 160 4.49 17.76 -9.13
N LEU A 161 4.22 19.03 -8.83
CA LEU A 161 5.14 19.87 -8.08
C LEU A 161 5.34 19.35 -6.65
N ALA A 162 4.27 18.91 -5.97
CA ALA A 162 4.36 18.32 -4.64
C ALA A 162 5.25 17.06 -4.64
N GLY A 163 4.98 16.10 -5.52
CA GLY A 163 5.81 14.90 -5.66
C GLY A 163 7.28 15.21 -5.97
N PHE A 164 7.54 16.22 -6.83
CA PHE A 164 8.89 16.67 -7.11
C PHE A 164 9.58 17.30 -5.89
N VAL A 165 8.89 18.19 -5.18
CA VAL A 165 9.44 18.90 -4.01
C VAL A 165 9.78 17.92 -2.88
N ILE A 166 8.87 17.00 -2.53
CA ILE A 166 9.15 16.02 -1.50
C ILE A 166 10.27 15.06 -1.91
N GLY A 167 10.26 14.56 -3.16
CA GLY A 167 11.31 13.69 -3.69
C GLY A 167 12.68 14.36 -3.69
N ALA A 168 12.76 15.60 -4.16
CA ALA A 168 13.99 16.39 -4.14
C ALA A 168 14.44 16.69 -2.70
N GLY A 169 13.52 17.05 -1.81
CA GLY A 169 13.80 17.30 -0.38
C GLY A 169 14.37 16.06 0.31
N MET A 170 13.76 14.88 0.09
CA MET A 170 14.25 13.61 0.65
C MET A 170 15.60 13.21 0.07
N LEU A 171 15.86 13.47 -1.22
CA LEU A 171 17.15 13.24 -1.85
C LEU A 171 18.22 14.14 -1.23
N LEU A 172 17.96 15.43 -1.08
CA LEU A 172 18.88 16.38 -0.47
C LEU A 172 19.16 16.01 1.00
N LEU A 173 18.14 15.61 1.75
CA LEU A 173 18.28 15.12 3.13
C LEU A 173 19.17 13.87 3.18
N SER A 174 18.93 12.89 2.29
CA SER A 174 19.78 11.70 2.17
C SER A 174 21.23 12.09 1.93
N MET A 175 21.51 12.92 0.91
CA MET A 175 22.87 13.36 0.58
C MET A 175 23.56 14.10 1.74
N ALA A 176 22.82 14.91 2.50
CA ALA A 176 23.35 15.60 3.67
C ALA A 176 23.69 14.61 4.80
N MET A 177 22.78 13.68 5.08
CA MET A 177 22.98 12.66 6.11
C MET A 177 24.11 11.68 5.75
N ASP A 178 24.23 11.29 4.49
CA ASP A 178 25.30 10.41 4.00
C ASP A 178 26.68 11.05 4.22
N ARG A 179 26.80 12.37 3.99
CA ARG A 179 28.03 13.12 4.27
C ARG A 179 28.37 13.18 5.77
N ILE A 180 27.35 13.37 6.63
CA ILE A 180 27.51 13.47 8.09
C ILE A 180 27.84 12.10 8.68
N LEU A 181 27.05 11.07 8.32
CA LEU A 181 27.16 9.73 8.91
C LEU A 181 28.21 8.84 8.22
N LYS A 182 28.73 9.27 7.06
CA LYS A 182 29.69 8.51 6.21
C LYS A 182 29.19 7.10 5.86
N LYS A 183 27.90 6.97 5.66
CA LYS A 183 27.22 5.73 5.26
C LYS A 183 25.89 6.07 4.57
N ASP A 184 25.39 5.18 3.74
CA ASP A 184 24.08 5.34 3.12
C ASP A 184 22.98 5.39 4.20
N SER A 185 22.26 6.51 4.26
CA SER A 185 21.25 6.78 5.29
C SER A 185 19.83 6.41 4.85
N LEU A 186 19.49 6.64 3.58
CA LEU A 186 18.15 6.45 3.04
C LEU A 186 18.18 5.66 1.73
N GLY A 187 17.29 4.70 1.59
CA GLY A 187 17.16 3.91 0.38
C GLY A 187 16.60 4.74 -0.79
N GLY A 188 17.20 4.59 -1.99
CA GLY A 188 16.69 5.27 -3.18
C GLY A 188 15.24 4.87 -3.54
N GLY A 189 14.79 3.68 -3.10
CA GLY A 189 13.41 3.24 -3.20
C GLY A 189 12.45 4.07 -2.36
N ASP A 190 12.83 4.40 -1.12
CA ASP A 190 12.04 5.22 -0.20
C ASP A 190 11.83 6.63 -0.76
N ILE A 191 12.87 7.24 -1.33
CA ILE A 191 12.80 8.56 -1.97
C ILE A 191 11.78 8.56 -3.12
N LYS A 192 11.81 7.54 -3.98
CA LYS A 192 10.86 7.38 -5.08
C LYS A 192 9.44 7.15 -4.58
N LEU A 193 9.28 6.41 -3.47
CA LEU A 193 7.97 6.17 -2.87
C LEU A 193 7.37 7.45 -2.30
N PHE A 194 8.16 8.29 -1.61
CA PHE A 194 7.71 9.62 -1.18
C PHE A 194 7.29 10.49 -2.36
N ALA A 195 8.12 10.57 -3.41
CA ALA A 195 7.79 11.34 -4.61
C ALA A 195 6.49 10.86 -5.29
N LEU A 196 6.28 9.54 -5.37
CA LEU A 196 5.07 8.95 -5.91
C LEU A 196 3.84 9.31 -5.06
N LEU A 197 3.93 9.17 -3.75
CA LEU A 197 2.82 9.48 -2.85
C LEU A 197 2.45 10.96 -2.89
N GLY A 198 3.41 11.87 -3.05
CA GLY A 198 3.18 13.30 -3.21
C GLY A 198 2.32 13.65 -4.44
N LEU A 199 2.39 12.85 -5.53
CA LEU A 199 1.48 12.98 -6.67
C LEU A 199 0.03 12.74 -6.28
N TYR A 200 -0.23 11.81 -5.37
CA TYR A 200 -1.57 11.41 -4.95
C TYR A 200 -2.17 12.34 -3.89
N THR A 201 -1.34 12.82 -2.97
CA THR A 201 -1.80 13.48 -1.73
C THR A 201 -1.48 14.98 -1.66
N GLY A 202 -0.62 15.48 -2.57
CA GLY A 202 -0.23 16.89 -2.58
C GLY A 202 0.63 17.30 -1.38
N PHE A 203 0.98 18.59 -1.30
CA PHE A 203 1.93 19.13 -0.31
C PHE A 203 1.58 18.83 1.14
N PHE A 204 0.31 18.94 1.51
CA PHE A 204 -0.08 18.69 2.89
C PHE A 204 -0.08 17.19 3.21
N GLY A 205 -0.49 16.37 2.26
CA GLY A 205 -0.40 14.92 2.37
C GLY A 205 1.05 14.45 2.57
N ASP A 206 2.01 15.05 1.88
CA ASP A 206 3.44 14.78 2.05
C ASP A 206 3.91 14.96 3.48
N TYR A 207 3.45 16.05 4.14
CA TYR A 207 3.75 16.29 5.53
C TYR A 207 3.17 15.21 6.45
N ILE A 208 1.90 14.82 6.20
CA ILE A 208 1.26 13.73 6.94
C ILE A 208 2.02 12.41 6.75
N ILE A 209 2.39 12.08 5.52
CA ILE A 209 3.15 10.87 5.19
C ILE A 209 4.48 10.85 5.97
N LEU A 210 5.21 11.96 5.97
CA LEU A 210 6.48 12.07 6.68
C LEU A 210 6.30 11.84 8.19
N VAL A 211 5.34 12.53 8.81
CA VAL A 211 5.09 12.40 10.26
C VAL A 211 4.70 10.97 10.63
N PHE A 212 3.72 10.38 9.94
CA PHE A 212 3.27 9.02 10.24
C PHE A 212 4.32 7.96 9.91
N SER A 213 5.09 8.12 8.83
CA SER A 213 6.17 7.18 8.49
C SER A 213 7.26 7.16 9.56
N VAL A 214 7.59 8.32 10.13
CA VAL A 214 8.55 8.40 11.25
C VAL A 214 7.97 7.77 12.51
N ILE A 215 6.72 8.07 12.86
CA ILE A 215 6.05 7.47 14.02
C ILE A 215 6.02 5.94 13.91
N PHE A 216 5.55 5.40 12.79
CA PHE A 216 5.49 3.94 12.57
C PHE A 216 6.88 3.31 12.49
N GLY A 217 7.85 3.99 11.91
CA GLY A 217 9.25 3.56 11.90
C GLY A 217 9.81 3.44 13.31
N LEU A 218 9.63 4.45 14.14
CA LEU A 218 10.05 4.44 15.55
C LEU A 218 9.34 3.34 16.35
N LEU A 219 8.03 3.18 16.17
CA LEU A 219 7.27 2.10 16.81
C LEU A 219 7.82 0.72 16.40
N THR A 220 8.14 0.55 15.11
CA THR A 220 8.73 -0.70 14.62
C THR A 220 10.09 -0.98 15.26
N ILE A 221 10.94 0.02 15.41
CA ILE A 221 12.23 -0.10 16.12
C ILE A 221 12.02 -0.49 17.58
N LEU A 222 11.11 0.19 18.27
CA LEU A 222 10.80 -0.09 19.68
C LEU A 222 10.29 -1.52 19.91
N ILE A 223 9.40 -1.99 19.04
CA ILE A 223 8.81 -3.34 19.13
C ILE A 223 9.82 -4.41 18.74
N THR A 224 10.53 -4.23 17.63
CA THR A 224 11.44 -5.26 17.10
C THR A 224 12.82 -5.23 17.71
N ARG A 225 13.20 -4.10 18.31
CA ARG A 225 14.54 -3.82 18.86
C ARG A 225 15.67 -4.04 17.86
N LYS A 226 15.38 -3.89 16.56
CA LYS A 226 16.35 -4.03 15.47
C LYS A 226 16.91 -2.66 15.11
N ASN A 227 18.23 -2.59 14.85
CA ASN A 227 18.88 -1.36 14.40
C ASN A 227 18.63 -1.04 12.93
N LYS A 228 18.22 -2.02 12.13
CA LYS A 228 17.85 -1.85 10.72
C LYS A 228 16.44 -2.38 10.52
N ILE A 229 15.55 -1.53 10.07
CA ILE A 229 14.16 -1.87 9.76
C ILE A 229 13.88 -1.54 8.30
N PRO A 230 12.98 -2.27 7.61
CA PRO A 230 12.41 -1.84 6.34
C PRO A 230 11.52 -0.62 6.60
N TRP A 231 11.71 0.47 5.87
CA TRP A 231 10.92 1.69 6.09
C TRP A 231 9.70 1.78 5.18
N GLY A 232 9.70 1.05 4.07
CA GLY A 232 8.61 0.99 3.10
C GLY A 232 7.23 0.75 3.73
N PRO A 233 7.04 -0.22 4.65
CA PRO A 233 5.76 -0.43 5.32
C PRO A 233 5.27 0.79 6.11
N SER A 234 6.18 1.52 6.75
CA SER A 234 5.83 2.72 7.52
C SER A 234 5.43 3.88 6.61
N ILE A 235 6.13 4.06 5.48
CA ILE A 235 5.79 5.05 4.45
C ILE A 235 4.44 4.70 3.82
N ALA A 236 4.23 3.43 3.48
CA ALA A 236 2.98 2.95 2.89
C ALA A 236 1.78 3.17 3.82
N ALA A 237 1.93 2.90 5.12
CA ALA A 237 0.88 3.17 6.10
C ALA A 237 0.60 4.67 6.24
N GLY A 238 1.64 5.52 6.29
CA GLY A 238 1.51 6.98 6.27
C GLY A 238 0.81 7.48 5.00
N GLY A 239 1.18 6.93 3.84
CA GLY A 239 0.57 7.23 2.55
C GLY A 239 -0.92 6.88 2.51
N TYR A 240 -1.29 5.70 3.01
CA TYR A 240 -2.68 5.27 3.08
C TYR A 240 -3.51 6.17 4.02
N ILE A 241 -2.96 6.58 5.15
CA ILE A 241 -3.61 7.52 6.08
C ILE A 241 -3.77 8.89 5.42
N ALA A 242 -2.72 9.42 4.76
CA ALA A 242 -2.79 10.70 4.09
C ALA A 242 -3.81 10.70 2.94
N LEU A 243 -3.90 9.60 2.20
CA LEU A 243 -4.87 9.42 1.12
C LEU A 243 -6.31 9.51 1.61
N LEU A 244 -6.63 8.86 2.74
CA LEU A 244 -8.00 8.77 3.25
C LEU A 244 -8.41 9.94 4.15
N PHE A 245 -7.49 10.41 4.97
CA PHE A 245 -7.78 11.36 6.05
C PHE A 245 -7.05 12.70 5.91
N GLY A 246 -6.25 12.87 4.83
CA GLY A 246 -5.43 14.05 4.63
C GLY A 246 -6.21 15.35 4.70
N ASP A 247 -7.29 15.46 3.94
CA ASP A 247 -8.15 16.65 3.92
C ASP A 247 -8.78 16.92 5.29
N GLY A 248 -9.27 15.88 5.98
CA GLY A 248 -9.86 15.99 7.31
C GLY A 248 -8.85 16.48 8.35
N ILE A 249 -7.63 15.92 8.32
CA ILE A 249 -6.52 16.35 9.20
C ILE A 249 -6.13 17.80 8.88
N PHE A 250 -6.13 18.19 7.62
CA PHE A 250 -5.82 19.56 7.20
C PHE A 250 -6.82 20.57 7.73
N HIS A 251 -8.11 20.32 7.54
CA HIS A 251 -9.17 21.19 8.05
C HIS A 251 -9.17 21.28 9.58
N TRP A 252 -8.93 20.16 10.26
CA TRP A 252 -8.77 20.14 11.71
C TRP A 252 -7.57 21.01 12.17
N TYR A 253 -6.43 20.89 11.49
CA TYR A 253 -5.23 21.68 11.79
C TYR A 253 -5.47 23.19 11.57
N LEU A 254 -6.10 23.58 10.46
CA LEU A 254 -6.45 24.97 10.18
C LEU A 254 -7.41 25.54 11.25
N GLY A 255 -8.37 24.74 11.69
CA GLY A 255 -9.33 25.14 12.75
C GLY A 255 -8.64 25.41 14.10
N ILE A 256 -7.60 24.62 14.47
CA ILE A 256 -6.85 24.83 15.71
C ILE A 256 -5.90 26.04 15.61
N THR A 257 -5.28 26.26 14.44
CA THR A 257 -4.31 27.34 14.26
C THR A 257 -4.97 28.69 13.98
N GLY A 258 -6.30 28.74 13.81
CA GLY A 258 -7.03 29.96 13.48
C GLY A 258 -6.75 30.48 12.07
N LEU A 259 -6.27 29.61 11.17
CA LEU A 259 -5.98 29.92 9.76
C LEU A 259 -7.12 29.48 8.81
N ALA A 260 -8.24 29.01 9.38
CA ALA A 260 -9.44 28.57 8.65
C ALA A 260 -10.36 29.76 8.33
#